data_92cd0946369660a02c238f1d974dfc2e
#
_entry.id   92cd0946369660a02c238f1d974dfc2e
#
_cell.length_a   1.000
_cell.length_b   1.000
_cell.length_c   1.000
_cell.angle_alpha   90.00
_cell.angle_beta   90.00
_cell.angle_gamma   90.00
#
_symmetry.space_group_name_H-M   'P 1'
#
loop_
_entity.id
_entity.type
_entity.pdbx_description
1 polymer ?
#
loop_
_entity_poly.entity_id
_entity_poly.type
_entity_poly.pdbx_seq_one_letter_code
_entity_poly.pdbx_strand_id
1 'polypeptide(L)'
;MAESKIYRRERYLSRLRPFYDADDLIKVITGIRRCGKSCLLRSVADELRDCGVPESNIVFLNLDRREYRSVRTIDQLGRAIDAVMADAGDGLRYLFVDEVQNVRDFEPLINAIREDGGTSIFLTGSNSYLLSGDLVTKPTGRYVETGMFTLSYSEYLGMRKFLGLPADSSPLLFREYLTNGGFPRSASIDDEQARSAYIHDVVAQIFDKDVRTKRKIKDVALFDRVQSYFINNYAAPTNLSNVIDYLHHTENVRIKRETLSKYLKLLEDAKILYRCPRFDLKSRRMLRGGDKFYLADTGIYTACNANAQISYGPALENVLYTHLRAKGYQVSVGRIGRLE
;
A
#
# COMPACT_ATOMS: atom_id res chain seq x y z
N MET A 1 5.93 -29.67 -3.28
CA MET A 1 5.58 -28.65 -4.31
C MET A 1 6.79 -27.74 -4.44
N ALA A 2 7.33 -27.52 -5.64
CA ALA A 2 8.46 -26.63 -5.81
C ALA A 2 8.07 -25.24 -5.26
N GLU A 3 8.85 -24.71 -4.32
CA GLU A 3 8.67 -23.35 -3.82
C GLU A 3 8.77 -22.40 -5.01
N SER A 4 7.70 -21.68 -5.31
CA SER A 4 7.73 -20.70 -6.37
C SER A 4 8.72 -19.62 -5.96
N LYS A 5 9.82 -19.49 -6.69
CA LYS A 5 10.81 -18.43 -6.46
C LYS A 5 10.12 -17.07 -6.36
N ILE A 6 10.45 -16.30 -5.33
CA ILE A 6 9.88 -14.97 -5.07
C ILE A 6 10.88 -13.91 -5.58
N TYR A 7 10.39 -12.92 -6.34
CA TYR A 7 11.19 -11.76 -6.69
C TYR A 7 11.42 -10.91 -5.44
N ARG A 8 12.68 -10.88 -4.98
CA ARG A 8 13.09 -10.14 -3.77
C ARG A 8 13.17 -8.64 -4.08
N ARG A 9 12.43 -7.83 -3.35
CA ARG A 9 12.41 -6.37 -3.48
C ARG A 9 13.44 -5.74 -2.54
N GLU A 10 14.68 -5.70 -2.99
CA GLU A 10 15.86 -5.33 -2.22
C GLU A 10 15.72 -3.97 -1.51
N ARG A 11 15.06 -3.01 -2.15
CA ARG A 11 14.79 -1.68 -1.56
C ARG A 11 14.10 -1.75 -0.21
N TYR A 12 13.17 -2.69 -0.02
CA TYR A 12 12.42 -2.85 1.22
C TYR A 12 13.14 -3.79 2.19
N LEU A 13 13.76 -4.84 1.68
CA LEU A 13 14.55 -5.76 2.49
C LEU A 13 15.71 -5.05 3.18
N SER A 14 16.47 -4.22 2.45
CA SER A 14 17.59 -3.45 3.01
C SER A 14 17.18 -2.51 4.16
N ARG A 15 15.93 -2.04 4.17
CA ARG A 15 15.39 -1.21 5.27
C ARG A 15 14.91 -2.02 6.46
N LEU A 16 14.45 -3.24 6.23
CA LEU A 16 13.95 -4.11 7.29
C LEU A 16 15.06 -4.88 7.99
N ARG A 17 16.14 -5.24 7.28
CA ARG A 17 17.26 -6.05 7.84
C ARG A 17 17.82 -5.52 9.16
N PRO A 18 18.04 -4.19 9.37
CA PRO A 18 18.51 -3.69 10.65
C PRO A 18 17.58 -3.99 11.83
N PHE A 19 16.34 -4.37 11.57
CA PHE A 19 15.31 -4.61 12.58
C PHE A 19 14.86 -6.08 12.66
N TYR A 20 15.52 -6.99 11.91
CA TYR A 20 15.08 -8.40 11.90
C TYR A 20 15.05 -9.00 13.29
N ASP A 21 16.08 -8.75 14.10
CA ASP A 21 16.24 -9.34 15.42
C ASP A 21 15.71 -8.44 16.56
N ALA A 22 15.14 -7.27 16.21
CA ALA A 22 14.58 -6.36 17.21
C ALA A 22 13.23 -6.89 17.72
N ASP A 23 13.20 -7.46 18.91
CA ASP A 23 11.99 -7.96 19.58
C ASP A 23 11.24 -6.87 20.35
N ASP A 24 11.90 -5.76 20.65
CA ASP A 24 11.33 -4.56 21.25
C ASP A 24 10.52 -3.69 20.25
N LEU A 25 10.64 -3.95 18.93
CA LEU A 25 10.01 -3.20 17.86
C LEU A 25 9.09 -4.07 17.01
N ILE A 26 7.89 -3.55 16.72
CA ILE A 26 6.96 -4.17 15.76
C ILE A 26 7.25 -3.62 14.37
N LYS A 27 7.55 -4.48 13.39
CA LYS A 27 7.75 -4.12 11.98
C LYS A 27 6.43 -4.17 11.25
N VAL A 28 5.91 -3.01 10.85
CA VAL A 28 4.61 -2.86 10.19
C VAL A 28 4.80 -2.54 8.70
N ILE A 29 4.33 -3.41 7.83
CA ILE A 29 4.39 -3.23 6.38
C ILE A 29 3.01 -2.83 5.88
N THR A 30 2.88 -1.59 5.40
CA THR A 30 1.65 -1.05 4.85
C THR A 30 1.75 -0.85 3.34
N GLY A 31 0.63 -0.71 2.67
CA GLY A 31 0.60 -0.43 1.22
C GLY A 31 -0.68 -0.92 0.57
N ILE A 32 -0.95 -0.42 -0.62
CA ILE A 32 -2.14 -0.78 -1.39
C ILE A 32 -2.27 -2.31 -1.54
N ARG A 33 -3.49 -2.82 -1.61
CA ARG A 33 -3.75 -4.25 -1.90
C ARG A 33 -3.00 -4.67 -3.18
N ARG A 34 -2.44 -5.89 -3.18
CA ARG A 34 -1.70 -6.47 -4.31
C ARG A 34 -0.35 -5.81 -4.65
N CYS A 35 0.19 -4.89 -3.84
CA CYS A 35 1.55 -4.34 -4.06
C CYS A 35 2.69 -5.29 -3.71
N GLY A 36 2.42 -6.45 -3.08
CA GLY A 36 3.42 -7.49 -2.80
C GLY A 36 3.83 -7.63 -1.32
N LYS A 37 3.05 -7.12 -0.36
CA LYS A 37 3.34 -7.19 1.09
C LYS A 37 3.61 -8.62 1.59
N SER A 38 2.71 -9.56 1.28
CA SER A 38 2.87 -10.98 1.66
C SER A 38 4.12 -11.62 1.05
N CYS A 39 4.51 -11.21 -0.18
CA CYS A 39 5.75 -11.67 -0.80
C CYS A 39 6.98 -11.09 -0.08
N LEU A 40 6.91 -9.83 0.38
CA LEU A 40 7.99 -9.23 1.16
C LEU A 40 8.17 -9.94 2.50
N LEU A 41 7.08 -10.26 3.23
CA LEU A 41 7.17 -11.05 4.46
C LEU A 41 7.84 -12.41 4.22
N ARG A 42 7.45 -13.11 3.15
CA ARG A 42 8.08 -14.40 2.79
C ARG A 42 9.54 -14.23 2.45
N SER A 43 9.92 -13.15 1.74
CA SER A 43 11.32 -12.87 1.44
C SER A 43 12.15 -12.63 2.71
N VAL A 44 11.57 -11.99 3.74
CA VAL A 44 12.23 -11.85 5.06
C VAL A 44 12.40 -13.23 5.71
N ALA A 45 11.34 -14.06 5.73
CA ALA A 45 11.41 -15.41 6.27
C ALA A 45 12.45 -16.28 5.54
N ASP A 46 12.55 -16.16 4.21
CA ASP A 46 13.58 -16.86 3.41
C ASP A 46 14.99 -16.39 3.75
N GLU A 47 15.20 -15.07 3.95
CA GLU A 47 16.51 -14.56 4.40
C GLU A 47 16.89 -15.07 5.80
N LEU A 48 15.92 -15.17 6.73
CA LEU A 48 16.15 -15.73 8.05
C LEU A 48 16.57 -17.21 7.98
N ARG A 49 15.91 -18.01 7.12
CA ARG A 49 16.31 -19.40 6.84
C ARG A 49 17.73 -19.48 6.24
N ASP A 50 18.01 -18.61 5.26
CA ASP A 50 19.34 -18.53 4.64
C ASP A 50 20.43 -18.17 5.68
N CYS A 51 20.07 -17.43 6.75
CA CYS A 51 20.93 -17.11 7.90
C CYS A 51 21.00 -18.21 8.98
N GLY A 52 20.29 -19.34 8.79
CA GLY A 52 20.34 -20.48 9.71
C GLY A 52 19.33 -20.45 10.86
N VAL A 53 18.32 -19.56 10.82
CA VAL A 53 17.23 -19.59 11.79
C VAL A 53 16.42 -20.88 11.63
N PRO A 54 16.20 -21.64 12.71
CA PRO A 54 15.41 -22.88 12.66
C PRO A 54 13.98 -22.62 12.16
N GLU A 55 13.45 -23.52 11.32
CA GLU A 55 12.08 -23.40 10.79
C GLU A 55 11.03 -23.32 11.89
N SER A 56 11.24 -24.04 13.00
CA SER A 56 10.35 -24.00 14.18
C SER A 56 10.24 -22.60 14.80
N ASN A 57 11.26 -21.74 14.61
CA ASN A 57 11.28 -20.37 15.15
C ASN A 57 10.69 -19.35 14.16
N ILE A 58 10.31 -19.77 12.94
CA ILE A 58 9.73 -18.90 11.91
C ILE A 58 8.23 -19.20 11.79
N VAL A 59 7.41 -18.39 12.43
CA VAL A 59 5.96 -18.59 12.54
C VAL A 59 5.23 -17.65 11.59
N PHE A 60 4.42 -18.22 10.66
CA PHE A 60 3.74 -17.44 9.62
C PHE A 60 2.22 -17.68 9.63
N LEU A 61 1.45 -16.67 10.05
CA LEU A 61 -0.01 -16.66 10.01
C LEU A 61 -0.50 -15.75 8.88
N ASN A 62 -1.14 -16.34 7.86
CA ASN A 62 -1.81 -15.57 6.82
C ASN A 62 -3.32 -15.62 7.05
N LEU A 63 -3.91 -14.53 7.53
CA LEU A 63 -5.32 -14.43 7.94
C LEU A 63 -6.32 -14.42 6.76
N ASP A 64 -5.83 -14.38 5.51
CA ASP A 64 -6.65 -14.60 4.30
C ASP A 64 -6.71 -16.08 3.89
N ARG A 65 -5.87 -16.97 4.46
CA ARG A 65 -5.90 -18.40 4.16
C ARG A 65 -7.09 -19.10 4.81
N ARG A 66 -7.52 -20.20 4.19
CA ARG A 66 -8.68 -20.99 4.62
C ARG A 66 -8.56 -21.43 6.08
N GLU A 67 -7.39 -21.85 6.53
CA GLU A 67 -7.10 -22.34 7.89
C GLU A 67 -7.32 -21.28 8.97
N TYR A 68 -7.06 -19.99 8.66
CA TYR A 68 -7.23 -18.86 9.59
C TYR A 68 -8.47 -18.01 9.29
N ARG A 69 -9.33 -18.43 8.36
CA ARG A 69 -10.50 -17.62 7.94
C ARG A 69 -11.50 -17.35 9.06
N SER A 70 -11.54 -18.19 10.09
CA SER A 70 -12.38 -18.02 11.28
C SER A 70 -11.78 -17.09 12.32
N VAL A 71 -10.49 -16.75 12.25
CA VAL A 71 -9.80 -15.87 13.21
C VAL A 71 -10.23 -14.43 12.96
N ARG A 72 -11.08 -13.89 13.86
CA ARG A 72 -11.66 -12.54 13.75
C ARG A 72 -11.63 -11.76 15.05
N THR A 73 -11.29 -12.40 16.16
CA THR A 73 -11.21 -11.79 17.49
C THR A 73 -9.81 -11.96 18.08
N ILE A 74 -9.47 -11.13 19.07
CA ILE A 74 -8.19 -11.15 19.77
C ILE A 74 -7.91 -12.52 20.41
N ASP A 75 -8.93 -13.16 21.04
CA ASP A 75 -8.77 -14.47 21.67
C ASP A 75 -8.51 -15.58 20.65
N GLN A 76 -9.12 -15.50 19.46
CA GLN A 76 -8.87 -16.45 18.39
C GLN A 76 -7.46 -16.27 17.81
N LEU A 77 -7.00 -15.03 17.68
CA LEU A 77 -5.63 -14.74 17.24
C LEU A 77 -4.61 -15.25 18.24
N GLY A 78 -4.82 -15.00 19.55
CA GLY A 78 -3.94 -15.49 20.61
C GLY A 78 -3.79 -17.00 20.55
N ARG A 79 -4.92 -17.74 20.55
CA ARG A 79 -4.90 -19.22 20.40
C ARG A 79 -4.21 -19.72 19.14
N ALA A 80 -4.38 -19.01 18.02
CA ALA A 80 -3.72 -19.38 16.76
C ALA A 80 -2.19 -19.15 16.85
N ILE A 81 -1.75 -18.05 17.49
CA ILE A 81 -0.33 -17.76 17.73
C ILE A 81 0.26 -18.84 18.67
N ASP A 82 -0.39 -19.10 19.81
CA ASP A 82 0.07 -20.08 20.80
C ASP A 82 0.21 -21.47 20.19
N ALA A 83 -0.76 -21.89 19.36
CA ALA A 83 -0.75 -23.18 18.71
C ALA A 83 0.44 -23.37 17.75
N VAL A 84 0.80 -22.32 16.97
CA VAL A 84 1.92 -22.40 16.01
C VAL A 84 3.26 -22.14 16.67
N MET A 85 3.29 -21.50 17.85
CA MET A 85 4.50 -21.29 18.67
C MET A 85 4.81 -22.43 19.62
N ALA A 86 3.89 -23.38 19.79
CA ALA A 86 4.07 -24.49 20.74
C ALA A 86 5.31 -25.34 20.44
N ASP A 87 5.67 -25.48 19.17
CA ASP A 87 6.81 -26.27 18.70
C ASP A 87 8.09 -25.42 18.50
N ALA A 88 8.05 -24.13 18.88
CA ALA A 88 9.22 -23.26 18.73
C ALA A 88 10.36 -23.70 19.67
N GLY A 89 11.57 -23.75 19.10
CA GLY A 89 12.79 -24.06 19.87
C GLY A 89 13.31 -22.90 20.71
N ASP A 90 14.47 -23.11 21.32
CA ASP A 90 15.16 -22.07 22.05
C ASP A 90 15.60 -20.90 21.14
N GLY A 91 15.71 -19.70 21.71
CA GLY A 91 16.18 -18.50 21.01
C GLY A 91 15.08 -17.58 20.52
N LEU A 92 15.46 -16.62 19.68
CA LEU A 92 14.55 -15.62 19.15
C LEU A 92 13.55 -16.25 18.17
N ARG A 93 12.27 -15.93 18.37
CA ARG A 93 11.16 -16.34 17.47
C ARG A 93 10.79 -15.20 16.54
N TYR A 94 10.33 -15.53 15.36
CA TYR A 94 9.92 -14.56 14.32
C TYR A 94 8.46 -14.78 13.98
N LEU A 95 7.61 -13.86 14.40
CA LEU A 95 6.16 -13.91 14.18
C LEU A 95 5.76 -13.05 12.99
N PHE A 96 5.26 -13.66 11.93
CA PHE A 96 4.72 -12.99 10.75
C PHE A 96 3.19 -13.11 10.75
N VAL A 97 2.48 -11.99 10.84
CA VAL A 97 1.02 -11.95 10.73
C VAL A 97 0.63 -11.13 9.50
N ASP A 98 0.16 -11.81 8.48
CA ASP A 98 -0.26 -11.22 7.20
C ASP A 98 -1.75 -10.86 7.24
N GLU A 99 -2.11 -9.63 6.82
CA GLU A 99 -3.47 -9.06 6.82
C GLU A 99 -4.10 -8.98 8.24
N VAL A 100 -3.32 -8.54 9.24
CA VAL A 100 -3.70 -8.51 10.66
C VAL A 100 -4.99 -7.71 10.91
N GLN A 101 -5.34 -6.72 10.08
CA GLN A 101 -6.60 -5.96 10.17
C GLN A 101 -7.87 -6.81 9.97
N ASN A 102 -7.74 -8.08 9.63
CA ASN A 102 -8.86 -9.01 9.60
C ASN A 102 -9.33 -9.41 11.01
N VAL A 103 -8.51 -9.16 12.03
CA VAL A 103 -8.83 -9.34 13.44
C VAL A 103 -9.15 -7.98 14.06
N ARG A 104 -10.25 -7.92 14.82
CA ARG A 104 -10.63 -6.70 15.54
C ARG A 104 -9.81 -6.59 16.81
N ASP A 105 -9.43 -5.36 17.15
CA ASP A 105 -8.76 -5.01 18.40
C ASP A 105 -7.53 -5.91 18.69
N PHE A 106 -6.72 -6.18 17.66
CA PHE A 106 -5.54 -7.05 17.74
C PHE A 106 -4.37 -6.40 18.49
N GLU A 107 -4.36 -5.07 18.59
CA GLU A 107 -3.23 -4.26 19.05
C GLU A 107 -2.77 -4.60 20.48
N PRO A 108 -3.69 -4.78 21.47
CA PRO A 108 -3.27 -5.16 22.83
C PRO A 108 -2.52 -6.49 22.88
N LEU A 109 -2.93 -7.50 22.13
CA LEU A 109 -2.27 -8.80 22.08
C LEU A 109 -0.87 -8.67 21.49
N ILE A 110 -0.73 -7.99 20.37
CA ILE A 110 0.58 -7.81 19.71
C ILE A 110 1.52 -7.01 20.59
N ASN A 111 1.01 -6.00 21.31
CA ASN A 111 1.83 -5.27 22.30
C ASN A 111 2.22 -6.14 23.47
N ALA A 112 1.36 -7.02 24.00
CA ALA A 112 1.69 -7.94 25.07
C ALA A 112 2.81 -8.90 24.64
N ILE A 113 2.72 -9.53 23.46
CA ILE A 113 3.77 -10.40 22.92
C ILE A 113 5.11 -9.66 22.79
N ARG A 114 5.09 -8.38 22.38
CA ARG A 114 6.29 -7.55 22.31
C ARG A 114 6.87 -7.27 23.71
N GLU A 115 6.01 -6.94 24.70
CA GLU A 115 6.46 -6.68 26.09
C GLU A 115 7.04 -7.95 26.75
N ASP A 116 6.53 -9.13 26.41
CA ASP A 116 7.06 -10.42 26.90
C ASP A 116 8.49 -10.69 26.37
N GLY A 117 8.89 -10.05 25.25
CA GLY A 117 10.21 -10.23 24.63
C GLY A 117 10.41 -11.57 23.94
N GLY A 118 11.60 -11.79 23.39
CA GLY A 118 11.98 -13.04 22.72
C GLY A 118 11.21 -13.36 21.43
N THR A 119 10.45 -12.39 20.90
CA THR A 119 9.68 -12.57 19.64
C THR A 119 9.78 -11.31 18.76
N SER A 120 10.41 -11.45 17.62
CA SER A 120 10.48 -10.42 16.60
C SER A 120 9.22 -10.43 15.75
N ILE A 121 8.44 -9.33 15.73
CA ILE A 121 7.09 -9.28 15.18
C ILE A 121 7.06 -8.51 13.87
N PHE A 122 6.44 -9.12 12.83
CA PHE A 122 6.20 -8.53 11.51
C PHE A 122 4.72 -8.58 11.16
N LEU A 123 4.13 -7.44 10.89
CA LEU A 123 2.71 -7.32 10.55
C LEU A 123 2.53 -6.73 9.16
N THR A 124 1.50 -7.19 8.43
CA THR A 124 1.05 -6.48 7.23
C THR A 124 -0.39 -6.06 7.31
N GLY A 125 -0.71 -5.04 6.53
CA GLY A 125 -2.08 -4.66 6.25
C GLY A 125 -2.24 -3.73 5.05
N SER A 126 -3.42 -3.78 4.44
CA SER A 126 -3.71 -3.08 3.18
C SER A 126 -4.09 -1.61 3.35
N ASN A 127 -4.27 -1.10 4.58
CA ASN A 127 -4.67 0.28 4.79
C ASN A 127 -3.95 0.94 5.97
N SER A 128 -4.06 2.27 6.07
CA SER A 128 -3.49 3.07 7.15
C SER A 128 -4.16 2.83 8.52
N TYR A 129 -5.21 2.00 8.57
CA TYR A 129 -5.89 1.68 9.83
C TYR A 129 -4.96 0.95 10.82
N LEU A 130 -3.98 0.21 10.31
CA LEU A 130 -2.92 -0.36 11.15
C LEU A 130 -2.13 0.69 11.94
N LEU A 131 -2.17 1.93 11.46
CA LEU A 131 -1.45 3.05 12.05
C LEU A 131 -2.37 4.08 12.72
N SER A 132 -3.69 3.83 12.78
CA SER A 132 -4.68 4.73 13.38
C SER A 132 -5.26 4.23 14.70
N GLY A 133 -4.96 2.99 15.09
CA GLY A 133 -5.32 2.39 16.37
C GLY A 133 -4.31 2.70 17.49
N ASP A 134 -4.44 2.04 18.61
CA ASP A 134 -3.59 2.23 19.81
C ASP A 134 -2.10 1.94 19.58
N LEU A 135 -1.72 1.28 18.48
CA LEU A 135 -0.32 1.14 18.08
C LEU A 135 0.34 2.50 17.82
N VAL A 136 -0.42 3.52 17.37
CA VAL A 136 0.11 4.81 16.90
C VAL A 136 -0.26 6.00 17.76
N THR A 137 -1.36 5.92 18.54
CA THR A 137 -1.86 7.05 19.33
C THR A 137 -0.93 7.47 20.47
N LYS A 138 0.05 6.65 20.79
CA LYS A 138 1.15 7.02 21.70
C LYS A 138 2.45 7.07 20.92
N PRO A 139 3.19 8.20 20.90
CA PRO A 139 4.51 8.30 20.28
C PRO A 139 5.53 7.53 21.14
N THR A 140 5.47 6.19 21.09
CA THR A 140 6.23 5.33 22.01
C THR A 140 7.48 4.74 21.36
N GLY A 141 7.74 4.99 20.06
CA GLY A 141 8.87 4.39 19.36
C GLY A 141 8.82 2.85 19.25
N ARG A 142 7.63 2.25 19.45
CA ARG A 142 7.45 0.78 19.55
C ARG A 142 7.28 0.06 18.21
N TYR A 143 7.22 0.78 17.11
CA TYR A 143 7.06 0.19 15.78
C TYR A 143 7.86 0.94 14.71
N VAL A 144 8.19 0.22 13.65
CA VAL A 144 8.81 0.76 12.43
C VAL A 144 7.88 0.50 11.25
N GLU A 145 7.42 1.58 10.59
CA GLU A 145 6.59 1.45 9.39
C GLU A 145 7.44 1.37 8.13
N THR A 146 7.11 0.41 7.27
CA THR A 146 7.59 0.31 5.90
C THR A 146 6.42 0.45 4.94
N GLY A 147 6.24 1.66 4.39
CA GLY A 147 5.23 1.94 3.37
C GLY A 147 5.65 1.38 2.01
N MET A 148 4.89 0.40 1.52
CA MET A 148 5.20 -0.32 0.29
C MET A 148 4.32 0.16 -0.87
N PHE A 149 4.96 0.54 -1.98
CA PHE A 149 4.31 0.88 -3.24
C PHE A 149 4.30 -0.30 -4.21
N THR A 150 3.56 -0.21 -5.30
CA THR A 150 3.68 -1.08 -6.46
C THR A 150 5.12 -1.04 -7.01
N LEU A 151 5.47 -1.85 -7.99
CA LEU A 151 6.83 -1.86 -8.55
C LEU A 151 7.18 -0.48 -9.12
N SER A 152 8.35 0.04 -8.77
CA SER A 152 8.96 1.12 -9.55
C SER A 152 9.38 0.61 -10.92
N TYR A 153 9.66 1.49 -11.87
CA TYR A 153 10.08 1.06 -13.22
C TYR A 153 11.30 0.13 -13.20
N SER A 154 12.30 0.43 -12.37
CA SER A 154 13.46 -0.46 -12.21
C SER A 154 13.11 -1.82 -11.62
N GLU A 155 12.19 -1.87 -10.64
CA GLU A 155 11.70 -3.13 -10.09
C GLU A 155 10.80 -3.88 -11.08
N TYR A 156 10.03 -3.16 -11.91
CA TYR A 156 9.24 -3.73 -13.00
C TYR A 156 10.14 -4.45 -14.02
N LEU A 157 11.21 -3.81 -14.48
CA LEU A 157 12.23 -4.44 -15.34
C LEU A 157 12.89 -5.63 -14.64
N GLY A 158 13.29 -5.48 -13.38
CA GLY A 158 13.87 -6.55 -12.57
C GLY A 158 12.93 -7.76 -12.41
N MET A 159 11.66 -7.52 -12.20
CA MET A 159 10.62 -8.57 -12.12
C MET A 159 10.45 -9.30 -13.44
N ARG A 160 10.39 -8.59 -14.57
CA ARG A 160 10.31 -9.18 -15.91
C ARG A 160 11.54 -10.04 -16.21
N LYS A 161 12.73 -9.53 -15.91
CA LYS A 161 13.99 -10.30 -16.05
C LYS A 161 13.99 -11.57 -15.18
N PHE A 162 13.53 -11.46 -13.94
CA PHE A 162 13.41 -12.60 -13.03
C PHE A 162 12.46 -13.69 -13.57
N LEU A 163 11.42 -13.28 -14.31
CA LEU A 163 10.46 -14.18 -14.96
C LEU A 163 10.90 -14.68 -16.35
N GLY A 164 12.08 -14.26 -16.82
CA GLY A 164 12.56 -14.63 -18.17
C GLY A 164 11.87 -13.88 -19.32
N LEU A 165 11.19 -12.77 -19.01
CA LEU A 165 10.48 -11.93 -19.98
C LEU A 165 11.39 -10.82 -20.53
N PRO A 166 11.11 -10.25 -21.73
CA PRO A 166 11.84 -9.09 -22.24
C PRO A 166 11.83 -7.94 -21.21
N ALA A 167 13.00 -7.44 -20.88
CA ALA A 167 13.21 -6.46 -19.82
C ALA A 167 14.18 -5.34 -20.20
N ASP A 168 14.42 -5.12 -21.50
CA ASP A 168 15.26 -4.03 -21.97
C ASP A 168 14.55 -2.69 -21.72
N SER A 169 15.30 -1.72 -21.19
CA SER A 169 14.77 -0.38 -20.93
C SER A 169 14.56 0.35 -22.26
N SER A 170 13.39 0.15 -22.86
CA SER A 170 12.98 0.77 -24.11
C SER A 170 11.89 1.83 -23.87
N PRO A 171 11.75 2.83 -24.76
CA PRO A 171 10.65 3.79 -24.69
C PRO A 171 9.27 3.11 -24.75
N LEU A 172 9.15 1.99 -25.48
CA LEU A 172 7.91 1.22 -25.56
C LEU A 172 7.55 0.59 -24.22
N LEU A 173 8.50 -0.10 -23.58
CA LEU A 173 8.27 -0.74 -22.28
C LEU A 173 8.03 0.28 -21.16
N PHE A 174 8.68 1.45 -21.25
CA PHE A 174 8.40 2.54 -20.31
C PHE A 174 6.99 3.12 -20.50
N ARG A 175 6.54 3.30 -21.75
CA ARG A 175 5.16 3.71 -22.06
C ARG A 175 4.15 2.69 -21.52
N GLU A 176 4.42 1.41 -21.72
CA GLU A 176 3.61 0.32 -21.20
C GLU A 176 3.51 0.40 -19.67
N TYR A 177 4.63 0.61 -18.98
CA TYR A 177 4.64 0.80 -17.53
C TYR A 177 3.85 2.04 -17.08
N LEU A 178 3.97 3.18 -17.78
CA LEU A 178 3.20 4.39 -17.48
C LEU A 178 1.69 4.16 -17.61
N THR A 179 1.28 3.36 -18.59
CA THR A 179 -0.14 3.06 -18.87
C THR A 179 -0.71 2.03 -17.91
N ASN A 180 0.00 0.91 -17.73
CA ASN A 180 -0.50 -0.25 -16.98
C ASN A 180 -0.07 -0.27 -15.50
N GLY A 181 0.84 0.63 -15.11
CA GLY A 181 1.34 0.69 -13.74
C GLY A 181 2.31 -0.43 -13.38
N GLY A 182 2.55 -0.58 -12.08
CA GLY A 182 3.53 -1.48 -11.50
C GLY A 182 2.94 -2.53 -10.56
N PHE A 183 1.68 -2.94 -10.69
CA PHE A 183 1.18 -4.08 -9.92
C PHE A 183 2.01 -5.34 -10.22
N PRO A 184 2.63 -6.01 -9.22
CA PRO A 184 3.61 -7.08 -9.47
C PRO A 184 3.10 -8.18 -10.40
N ARG A 185 1.86 -8.64 -10.23
CA ARG A 185 1.30 -9.70 -11.08
C ARG A 185 1.07 -9.23 -12.52
N SER A 186 0.76 -7.94 -12.76
CA SER A 186 0.59 -7.43 -14.12
C SER A 186 1.88 -7.49 -14.93
N ALA A 187 3.04 -7.33 -14.28
CA ALA A 187 4.35 -7.44 -14.91
C ALA A 187 4.64 -8.84 -15.48
N SER A 188 3.92 -9.89 -15.02
CA SER A 188 4.06 -11.27 -15.47
C SER A 188 3.08 -11.66 -16.58
N ILE A 189 2.23 -10.75 -17.03
CA ILE A 189 1.22 -10.99 -18.06
C ILE A 189 1.65 -10.27 -19.34
N ASP A 190 2.04 -11.01 -20.36
CA ASP A 190 2.48 -10.44 -21.63
C ASP A 190 1.33 -10.00 -22.51
N ASP A 191 0.22 -10.74 -22.50
CA ASP A 191 -0.99 -10.36 -23.25
C ASP A 191 -1.60 -9.08 -22.70
N GLU A 192 -1.76 -8.07 -23.56
CA GLU A 192 -2.23 -6.74 -23.16
C GLU A 192 -3.69 -6.76 -22.69
N GLN A 193 -4.55 -7.55 -23.31
CA GLN A 193 -5.97 -7.64 -22.92
C GLN A 193 -6.11 -8.34 -21.56
N ALA A 194 -5.42 -9.45 -21.35
CA ALA A 194 -5.40 -10.17 -20.07
C ALA A 194 -4.82 -9.31 -18.96
N ARG A 195 -3.79 -8.51 -19.24
CA ARG A 195 -3.19 -7.56 -18.29
C ARG A 195 -4.15 -6.45 -17.90
N SER A 196 -4.81 -5.84 -18.88
CA SER A 196 -5.82 -4.81 -18.64
C SER A 196 -6.99 -5.36 -17.80
N ALA A 197 -7.52 -6.53 -18.15
CA ALA A 197 -8.56 -7.21 -17.37
C ALA A 197 -8.12 -7.48 -15.93
N TYR A 198 -6.90 -7.97 -15.73
CA TYR A 198 -6.35 -8.20 -14.39
C TYR A 198 -6.27 -6.91 -13.57
N ILE A 199 -5.78 -5.81 -14.16
CA ILE A 199 -5.67 -4.52 -13.47
C ILE A 199 -7.05 -4.00 -13.09
N HIS A 200 -8.02 -4.07 -14.01
CA HIS A 200 -9.40 -3.70 -13.76
C HIS A 200 -9.98 -4.49 -12.57
N ASP A 201 -9.81 -5.81 -12.55
CA ASP A 201 -10.29 -6.65 -11.46
C ASP A 201 -9.62 -6.33 -10.11
N VAL A 202 -8.32 -6.07 -10.11
CA VAL A 202 -7.58 -5.66 -8.89
C VAL A 202 -8.12 -4.33 -8.37
N VAL A 203 -8.31 -3.36 -9.24
CA VAL A 203 -8.81 -2.03 -8.87
C VAL A 203 -10.24 -2.13 -8.33
N ALA A 204 -11.12 -2.88 -9.01
CA ALA A 204 -12.47 -3.16 -8.53
C ALA A 204 -12.47 -3.81 -7.13
N GLN A 205 -11.62 -4.81 -6.91
CA GLN A 205 -11.48 -5.44 -5.59
C GLN A 205 -10.98 -4.49 -4.50
N ILE A 206 -10.07 -3.56 -4.83
CA ILE A 206 -9.59 -2.54 -3.88
C ILE A 206 -10.76 -1.66 -3.44
N PHE A 207 -11.54 -1.15 -4.39
CA PHE A 207 -12.69 -0.30 -4.07
C PHE A 207 -13.77 -1.04 -3.29
N ASP A 208 -14.12 -2.25 -3.68
CA ASP A 208 -15.16 -3.00 -3.01
C ASP A 208 -14.76 -3.46 -1.61
N LYS A 209 -13.61 -4.10 -1.47
CA LYS A 209 -13.20 -4.72 -0.21
C LYS A 209 -12.60 -3.72 0.79
N ASP A 210 -11.74 -2.80 0.32
CA ASP A 210 -10.98 -1.94 1.22
C ASP A 210 -11.69 -0.60 1.50
N VAL A 211 -12.60 -0.19 0.62
CA VAL A 211 -13.32 1.07 0.78
C VAL A 211 -14.81 0.85 1.06
N ARG A 212 -15.58 0.33 0.11
CA ARG A 212 -17.05 0.25 0.22
C ARG A 212 -17.51 -0.65 1.37
N THR A 213 -17.02 -1.89 1.41
CA THR A 213 -17.45 -2.88 2.40
C THR A 213 -16.99 -2.53 3.82
N LYS A 214 -15.71 -2.17 3.99
CA LYS A 214 -15.15 -1.88 5.33
C LYS A 214 -15.68 -0.58 5.94
N ARG A 215 -16.03 0.41 5.13
CA ARG A 215 -16.37 1.78 5.59
C ARG A 215 -17.86 2.10 5.61
N LYS A 216 -18.75 1.17 5.23
CA LYS A 216 -20.21 1.33 5.22
C LYS A 216 -20.62 2.66 4.58
N ILE A 217 -20.20 2.90 3.35
CA ILE A 217 -20.56 4.11 2.60
C ILE A 217 -22.05 4.12 2.37
N LYS A 218 -22.75 5.16 2.86
CA LYS A 218 -24.20 5.27 2.76
C LYS A 218 -24.66 5.62 1.34
N ASP A 219 -23.94 6.53 0.69
CA ASP A 219 -24.22 6.98 -0.67
C ASP A 219 -23.06 6.57 -1.58
N VAL A 220 -23.20 5.40 -2.18
CA VAL A 220 -22.19 4.80 -3.06
C VAL A 220 -22.07 5.60 -4.34
N ALA A 221 -23.20 6.07 -4.92
CA ALA A 221 -23.16 6.83 -6.18
C ALA A 221 -22.42 8.16 -6.00
N LEU A 222 -22.65 8.87 -4.89
CA LEU A 222 -21.91 10.09 -4.57
C LEU A 222 -20.41 9.81 -4.33
N PHE A 223 -20.11 8.72 -3.64
CA PHE A 223 -18.73 8.32 -3.42
C PHE A 223 -18.01 8.02 -4.75
N ASP A 224 -18.63 7.30 -5.67
CA ASP A 224 -18.07 6.95 -6.98
C ASP A 224 -17.78 8.21 -7.83
N ARG A 225 -18.62 9.23 -7.75
CA ARG A 225 -18.36 10.53 -8.41
C ARG A 225 -17.13 11.24 -7.82
N VAL A 226 -17.02 11.29 -6.49
CA VAL A 226 -15.84 11.85 -5.82
C VAL A 226 -14.59 11.07 -6.19
N GLN A 227 -14.65 9.74 -6.15
CA GLN A 227 -13.57 8.85 -6.57
C GLN A 227 -13.11 9.13 -8.00
N SER A 228 -14.06 9.18 -8.94
CA SER A 228 -13.80 9.45 -10.36
C SER A 228 -13.15 10.82 -10.55
N TYR A 229 -13.62 11.84 -9.82
CA TYR A 229 -13.01 13.16 -9.88
C TYR A 229 -11.51 13.13 -9.54
N PHE A 230 -11.15 12.52 -8.38
CA PHE A 230 -9.76 12.49 -7.92
C PHE A 230 -8.88 11.59 -8.79
N ILE A 231 -9.43 10.49 -9.34
CA ILE A 231 -8.68 9.63 -10.27
C ILE A 231 -8.42 10.37 -11.58
N ASN A 232 -9.39 11.11 -12.11
CA ASN A 232 -9.26 11.80 -13.38
C ASN A 232 -8.40 13.07 -13.28
N ASN A 233 -8.30 13.67 -12.10
CA ASN A 233 -7.53 14.89 -11.84
C ASN A 233 -6.25 14.61 -11.00
N TYR A 234 -5.72 13.38 -11.08
CA TYR A 234 -4.46 13.08 -10.37
C TYR A 234 -3.31 13.97 -10.89
N ALA A 235 -2.35 14.27 -10.02
CA ALA A 235 -1.24 15.18 -10.26
C ALA A 235 -1.64 16.64 -10.56
N ALA A 236 -2.94 16.98 -10.55
CA ALA A 236 -3.40 18.36 -10.72
C ALA A 236 -3.57 19.07 -9.38
N PRO A 237 -3.26 20.38 -9.28
CA PRO A 237 -3.55 21.17 -8.09
C PRO A 237 -5.05 21.16 -7.78
N THR A 238 -5.41 20.78 -6.57
CA THR A 238 -6.81 20.58 -6.19
C THR A 238 -7.18 21.41 -4.97
N ASN A 239 -8.32 22.09 -5.05
CA ASN A 239 -8.96 22.75 -3.93
C ASN A 239 -10.35 22.14 -3.71
N LEU A 240 -10.68 21.78 -2.47
CA LEU A 240 -11.96 21.14 -2.16
C LEU A 240 -13.18 21.98 -2.53
N SER A 241 -13.08 23.32 -2.51
CA SER A 241 -14.16 24.20 -2.97
C SER A 241 -14.42 24.01 -4.47
N ASN A 242 -13.35 23.98 -5.28
CA ASN A 242 -13.47 23.76 -6.72
C ASN A 242 -14.05 22.38 -7.04
N VAL A 243 -13.75 21.36 -6.23
CA VAL A 243 -14.35 20.01 -6.38
C VAL A 243 -15.87 20.07 -6.11
N ILE A 244 -16.30 20.77 -5.05
CA ILE A 244 -17.71 20.95 -4.73
C ILE A 244 -18.43 21.69 -5.86
N ASP A 245 -17.85 22.76 -6.37
CA ASP A 245 -18.39 23.55 -7.47
C ASP A 245 -18.49 22.73 -8.76
N TYR A 246 -17.47 21.94 -9.08
CA TYR A 246 -17.50 21.01 -10.23
C TYR A 246 -18.64 19.99 -10.09
N LEU A 247 -18.73 19.30 -8.94
CA LEU A 247 -19.77 18.31 -8.72
C LEU A 247 -21.18 18.94 -8.78
N HIS A 248 -21.33 20.16 -8.29
CA HIS A 248 -22.59 20.88 -8.35
C HIS A 248 -22.97 21.30 -9.78
N HIS A 249 -22.06 21.94 -10.51
CA HIS A 249 -22.38 22.54 -11.81
C HIS A 249 -22.30 21.55 -12.98
N THR A 250 -21.38 20.59 -12.91
CA THR A 250 -21.14 19.64 -14.01
C THR A 250 -21.91 18.34 -13.83
N GLU A 251 -21.96 17.84 -12.59
CA GLU A 251 -22.57 16.54 -12.27
C GLU A 251 -23.97 16.69 -11.66
N ASN A 252 -24.44 17.93 -11.44
CA ASN A 252 -25.70 18.25 -10.75
C ASN A 252 -25.85 17.57 -9.39
N VAL A 253 -24.75 17.48 -8.62
CA VAL A 253 -24.67 16.80 -7.33
C VAL A 253 -24.28 17.77 -6.24
N ARG A 254 -25.06 17.80 -5.15
CA ARG A 254 -24.74 18.60 -3.95
C ARG A 254 -24.00 17.75 -2.93
N ILE A 255 -22.84 18.22 -2.51
CA ILE A 255 -22.04 17.58 -1.47
C ILE A 255 -21.58 18.60 -0.41
N LYS A 256 -21.67 18.22 0.86
CA LYS A 256 -21.11 19.01 1.96
C LYS A 256 -19.59 18.81 2.02
N ARG A 257 -18.86 19.84 2.42
CA ARG A 257 -17.40 19.82 2.56
C ARG A 257 -16.90 18.69 3.47
N GLU A 258 -17.63 18.45 4.58
CA GLU A 258 -17.32 17.39 5.54
C GLU A 258 -17.43 16.00 4.91
N THR A 259 -18.46 15.79 4.08
CA THR A 259 -18.68 14.53 3.36
C THR A 259 -17.57 14.32 2.31
N LEU A 260 -17.24 15.34 1.54
CA LEU A 260 -16.15 15.30 0.58
C LEU A 260 -14.81 14.97 1.28
N SER A 261 -14.50 15.67 2.37
CA SER A 261 -13.28 15.42 3.16
C SER A 261 -13.25 14.00 3.72
N LYS A 262 -14.39 13.49 4.17
CA LYS A 262 -14.52 12.10 4.65
C LYS A 262 -14.23 11.10 3.51
N TYR A 263 -14.82 11.29 2.35
CA TYR A 263 -14.61 10.39 1.20
C TYR A 263 -13.16 10.41 0.71
N LEU A 264 -12.57 11.61 0.64
CA LEU A 264 -11.15 11.75 0.31
C LEU A 264 -10.27 11.00 1.32
N LYS A 265 -10.55 11.15 2.62
CA LYS A 265 -9.84 10.43 3.67
C LYS A 265 -9.94 8.90 3.52
N LEU A 266 -11.09 8.38 3.07
CA LEU A 266 -11.25 6.94 2.82
C LEU A 266 -10.32 6.45 1.69
N LEU A 267 -10.16 7.25 0.62
CA LEU A 267 -9.26 6.94 -0.48
C LEU A 267 -7.78 7.00 -0.06
N GLU A 268 -7.42 7.98 0.79
CA GLU A 268 -6.07 8.08 1.38
C GLU A 268 -5.79 6.91 2.33
N ASP A 269 -6.74 6.55 3.20
CA ASP A 269 -6.62 5.44 4.15
C ASP A 269 -6.48 4.09 3.44
N ALA A 270 -7.16 3.90 2.31
CA ALA A 270 -7.02 2.72 1.47
C ALA A 270 -5.71 2.72 0.66
N LYS A 271 -4.86 3.74 0.81
CA LYS A 271 -3.62 3.92 0.05
C LYS A 271 -3.84 3.97 -1.47
N ILE A 272 -5.02 4.41 -1.91
CA ILE A 272 -5.35 4.61 -3.33
C ILE A 272 -4.82 5.97 -3.79
N LEU A 273 -5.01 6.99 -2.94
CA LEU A 273 -4.52 8.35 -3.14
C LEU A 273 -3.47 8.73 -2.10
N TYR A 274 -2.51 9.50 -2.53
CA TYR A 274 -1.50 10.13 -1.69
C TYR A 274 -1.57 11.63 -1.84
N ARG A 275 -1.84 12.31 -0.75
CA ARG A 275 -1.85 13.77 -0.69
C ARG A 275 -0.42 14.31 -0.66
N CYS A 276 -0.12 15.22 -1.56
CA CYS A 276 1.11 15.98 -1.60
C CYS A 276 0.79 17.44 -1.26
N PRO A 277 1.18 17.90 -0.07
CA PRO A 277 0.84 19.25 0.38
C PRO A 277 1.62 20.28 -0.41
N ARG A 278 1.00 21.47 -0.56
CA ARG A 278 1.66 22.61 -1.16
C ARG A 278 2.53 23.34 -0.16
N PHE A 279 3.80 23.56 -0.54
CA PHE A 279 4.79 24.29 0.25
C PHE A 279 5.18 25.60 -0.46
N ASP A 280 5.18 26.72 0.27
CA ASP A 280 5.68 27.98 -0.24
C ASP A 280 7.14 28.19 0.18
N LEU A 281 8.02 28.21 -0.82
CA LEU A 281 9.45 28.38 -0.61
C LEU A 281 9.82 29.76 -0.05
N LYS A 282 9.01 30.80 -0.34
CA LYS A 282 9.28 32.16 0.15
C LYS A 282 8.95 32.30 1.63
N SER A 283 7.74 31.91 2.01
CA SER A 283 7.29 31.97 3.41
C SER A 283 7.75 30.80 4.25
N ARG A 284 8.34 29.75 3.64
CA ARG A 284 8.74 28.48 4.27
C ARG A 284 7.59 27.81 5.04
N ARG A 285 6.37 27.89 4.53
CA ARG A 285 5.16 27.39 5.17
C ARG A 285 4.37 26.47 4.24
N MET A 286 3.68 25.50 4.83
CA MET A 286 2.65 24.76 4.14
C MET A 286 1.46 25.68 3.85
N LEU A 287 1.03 25.73 2.59
CA LEU A 287 -0.13 26.50 2.18
C LEU A 287 -1.41 25.66 2.32
N ARG A 288 -2.52 26.35 2.64
CA ARG A 288 -3.83 25.72 2.62
C ARG A 288 -4.41 25.74 1.21
N GLY A 289 -4.77 24.57 0.68
CA GLY A 289 -5.33 24.40 -0.66
C GLY A 289 -4.28 24.35 -1.77
N GLY A 290 -4.68 23.83 -2.92
CA GLY A 290 -3.79 23.58 -4.05
C GLY A 290 -2.87 22.39 -3.85
N ASP A 291 -3.23 21.46 -2.95
CA ASP A 291 -2.53 20.20 -2.81
C ASP A 291 -2.69 19.38 -4.09
N LYS A 292 -1.70 18.57 -4.42
CA LYS A 292 -1.84 17.57 -5.47
C LYS A 292 -2.14 16.21 -4.87
N PHE A 293 -2.88 15.39 -5.61
CA PHE A 293 -3.18 14.02 -5.23
C PHE A 293 -2.60 13.06 -6.27
N TYR A 294 -1.82 12.09 -5.81
CA TYR A 294 -1.19 11.10 -6.66
C TYR A 294 -1.81 9.74 -6.41
N LEU A 295 -1.97 8.97 -7.47
CA LEU A 295 -2.42 7.58 -7.41
C LEU A 295 -1.28 6.68 -6.88
N ALA A 296 -1.64 5.64 -6.15
CA ALA A 296 -0.69 4.61 -5.76
C ALA A 296 -0.06 3.91 -6.96
N ASP A 297 -0.80 3.87 -8.07
CA ASP A 297 -0.42 3.21 -9.31
C ASP A 297 -1.16 3.83 -10.49
N THR A 298 -0.47 4.09 -11.59
CA THR A 298 -1.08 4.67 -12.80
C THR A 298 -2.10 3.73 -13.45
N GLY A 299 -1.96 2.42 -13.26
CA GLY A 299 -2.94 1.43 -13.70
C GLY A 299 -4.34 1.64 -13.12
N ILE A 300 -4.46 2.34 -11.98
CA ILE A 300 -5.77 2.72 -11.42
C ILE A 300 -6.52 3.65 -12.37
N TYR A 301 -5.83 4.66 -12.95
CA TYR A 301 -6.42 5.55 -13.92
C TYR A 301 -6.92 4.79 -15.16
N THR A 302 -6.09 3.93 -15.72
CA THR A 302 -6.41 3.13 -16.92
C THR A 302 -7.56 2.17 -16.65
N ALA A 303 -7.60 1.52 -15.50
CA ALA A 303 -8.70 0.62 -15.13
C ALA A 303 -10.04 1.33 -14.95
N CYS A 304 -10.03 2.58 -14.47
CA CYS A 304 -11.25 3.37 -14.29
C CYS A 304 -11.71 4.08 -15.58
N ASN A 305 -10.85 4.17 -16.60
CA ASN A 305 -11.08 4.95 -17.83
C ASN A 305 -10.69 4.15 -19.07
N ALA A 306 -11.36 3.05 -19.34
CA ALA A 306 -11.03 2.04 -20.37
C ALA A 306 -10.78 2.61 -21.78
N ASN A 307 -11.35 3.77 -22.13
CA ASN A 307 -11.24 4.41 -23.44
C ASN A 307 -10.42 5.71 -23.42
N ALA A 308 -9.86 6.11 -22.29
CA ALA A 308 -9.11 7.36 -22.18
C ALA A 308 -7.64 7.14 -22.52
N GLN A 309 -7.11 8.01 -23.39
CA GLN A 309 -5.67 8.08 -23.60
C GLN A 309 -5.01 8.65 -22.34
N ILE A 310 -3.92 8.00 -21.91
CA ILE A 310 -3.15 8.48 -20.76
C ILE A 310 -2.44 9.80 -21.13
N SER A 311 -2.55 10.79 -20.27
CA SER A 311 -1.72 11.98 -20.36
C SER A 311 -0.35 11.71 -19.75
N TYR A 312 0.70 11.76 -20.55
CA TYR A 312 2.05 11.40 -20.10
C TYR A 312 2.63 12.36 -19.07
N GLY A 313 2.28 13.65 -19.09
CA GLY A 313 2.76 14.63 -18.11
C GLY A 313 2.35 14.24 -16.68
N PRO A 314 1.06 14.17 -16.37
CA PRO A 314 0.57 13.70 -15.06
C PRO A 314 1.06 12.29 -14.70
N ALA A 315 1.15 11.36 -15.66
CA ALA A 315 1.63 10.00 -15.40
C ALA A 315 3.10 9.96 -14.98
N LEU A 316 3.96 10.71 -15.65
CA LEU A 316 5.37 10.87 -15.29
C LEU A 316 5.54 11.50 -13.92
N GLU A 317 4.78 12.55 -13.63
CA GLU A 317 4.79 13.23 -12.34
C GLU A 317 4.34 12.26 -11.22
N ASN A 318 3.30 11.47 -11.47
CA ASN A 318 2.82 10.44 -10.53
C ASN A 318 3.89 9.38 -10.25
N VAL A 319 4.54 8.87 -11.28
CA VAL A 319 5.62 7.87 -11.15
C VAL A 319 6.81 8.47 -10.40
N LEU A 320 7.19 9.71 -10.68
CA LEU A 320 8.24 10.41 -9.95
C LEU A 320 7.88 10.56 -8.46
N TYR A 321 6.66 10.99 -8.17
CA TYR A 321 6.17 11.12 -6.79
C TYR A 321 6.25 9.78 -6.03
N THR A 322 5.66 8.73 -6.58
CA THR A 322 5.67 7.40 -5.93
C THR A 322 7.09 6.85 -5.77
N HIS A 323 7.98 7.10 -6.74
CA HIS A 323 9.38 6.72 -6.65
C HIS A 323 10.13 7.44 -5.52
N LEU A 324 9.95 8.76 -5.37
CA LEU A 324 10.55 9.54 -4.29
C LEU A 324 10.01 9.10 -2.93
N ARG A 325 8.70 8.91 -2.81
CA ARG A 325 8.07 8.40 -1.59
C ARG A 325 8.57 7.00 -1.22
N ALA A 326 8.71 6.10 -2.20
CA ALA A 326 9.27 4.77 -2.00
C ALA A 326 10.74 4.81 -1.57
N LYS A 327 11.49 5.85 -1.92
CA LYS A 327 12.84 6.11 -1.41
C LYS A 327 12.86 6.72 0.00
N GLY A 328 11.70 7.05 0.59
CA GLY A 328 11.59 7.63 1.93
C GLY A 328 11.64 9.15 1.97
N TYR A 329 11.66 9.83 0.82
CA TYR A 329 11.61 11.29 0.80
C TYR A 329 10.25 11.82 1.21
N GLN A 330 10.24 12.91 1.96
CA GLN A 330 9.06 13.73 2.13
C GLN A 330 8.92 14.63 0.90
N VAL A 331 7.78 14.57 0.21
CA VAL A 331 7.54 15.29 -1.03
C VAL A 331 6.46 16.34 -0.80
N SER A 332 6.72 17.54 -1.25
CA SER A 332 5.74 18.63 -1.33
C SER A 332 5.81 19.28 -2.70
N VAL A 333 4.71 19.86 -3.16
CA VAL A 333 4.67 20.65 -4.40
C VAL A 333 4.87 22.11 -4.07
N GLY A 334 5.64 22.81 -4.89
CA GLY A 334 5.94 24.22 -4.70
C GLY A 334 6.02 24.94 -6.03
N ARG A 335 5.98 26.25 -6.00
CA ARG A 335 6.12 27.09 -7.19
C ARG A 335 7.38 27.94 -7.07
N ILE A 336 8.25 27.86 -8.08
CA ILE A 336 9.45 28.69 -8.22
C ILE A 336 9.22 29.62 -9.41
N GLY A 337 8.87 30.88 -9.15
CA GLY A 337 8.54 31.83 -10.21
C GLY A 337 7.29 31.40 -10.99
N ARG A 338 7.45 31.08 -12.29
CA ARG A 338 6.38 30.58 -13.18
C ARG A 338 6.39 29.07 -13.32
N LEU A 339 7.38 28.38 -12.74
CA LEU A 339 7.51 26.91 -12.78
C LEU A 339 6.90 26.29 -11.53
N GLU A 340 6.20 25.22 -11.74
CA GLU A 340 5.61 24.38 -10.67
C GLU A 340 6.45 23.14 -10.42
#